data_6fb261aa1c0f3f83870e8526b7f82f93
#
_entry.id   6fb261aa1c0f3f83870e8526b7f82f93
#
_cell.length_a   1.000
_cell.length_b   1.000
_cell.length_c   1.000
_cell.angle_alpha   90.00
_cell.angle_beta   90.00
_cell.angle_gamma   90.00
#
_symmetry.space_group_name_H-M   'P 1'
#
loop_
_entity.id
_entity.type
_entity.pdbx_description
1 polymer ?
#
loop_
_entity_poly.entity_id
_entity_poly.type
_entity_poly.pdbx_seq_one_letter_code
_entity_poly.pdbx_strand_id
1 'polypeptide(L)'
;GPSGITAIKNLSEIGLNVKAFDFNSDVGGNWIYNEKESHSSVFETTHIISSKSLSQYEDFPFNSKVSDYPSHDELRDYFQSYAKHFNLYQYINFNTLVKNCIKLKDNKWKVTTECNNVENIETFSDLVVCNGHHWQPNIPKYKGNFDGVFIHSHKYKKASPFKNKKVL
;
A
#
# COMPACT_ATOMS: atom_id res chain seq x y z
N GLY A 1 3.07 -0.14 -3.13
CA GLY A 1 1.68 -0.20 -3.59
C GLY A 1 1.53 0.24 -5.05
N PRO A 2 0.28 0.29 -5.60
CA PRO A 2 0.00 0.55 -7.03
C PRO A 2 0.72 1.78 -7.59
N SER A 3 0.58 2.93 -6.94
CA SER A 3 1.20 4.18 -7.39
C SER A 3 2.73 4.13 -7.41
N GLY A 4 3.33 3.40 -6.46
CA GLY A 4 4.79 3.25 -6.42
C GLY A 4 5.32 2.44 -7.58
N ILE A 5 4.69 1.30 -7.92
CA ILE A 5 5.16 0.46 -9.04
C ILE A 5 4.99 1.14 -10.40
N THR A 6 3.91 1.90 -10.60
CA THR A 6 3.74 2.69 -11.83
C THR A 6 4.73 3.86 -11.91
N ALA A 7 5.02 4.52 -10.80
CA ALA A 7 6.05 5.56 -10.76
C ALA A 7 7.43 4.98 -11.12
N ILE A 8 7.82 3.84 -10.51
CA ILE A 8 9.09 3.17 -10.82
C ILE A 8 9.18 2.85 -12.31
N LYS A 9 8.14 2.20 -12.87
CA LYS A 9 8.11 1.82 -14.29
C LYS A 9 8.33 3.04 -15.18
N ASN A 10 7.48 4.07 -15.06
CA ASN A 10 7.55 5.23 -15.93
C ASN A 10 8.86 6.01 -15.81
N LEU A 11 9.39 6.16 -14.58
CA LEU A 11 10.65 6.87 -14.36
C LEU A 11 11.85 6.10 -14.87
N SER A 12 11.88 4.78 -14.71
CA SER A 12 12.97 3.94 -15.22
C SER A 12 12.97 3.86 -16.76
N GLU A 13 11.79 3.82 -17.39
CA GLU A 13 11.67 3.81 -18.85
C GLU A 13 12.21 5.07 -19.53
N ILE A 14 12.14 6.22 -18.89
CA ILE A 14 12.76 7.46 -19.38
C ILE A 14 14.23 7.62 -18.97
N GLY A 15 14.84 6.55 -18.42
CA GLY A 15 16.27 6.49 -18.13
C GLY A 15 16.70 7.10 -16.79
N LEU A 16 15.78 7.41 -15.89
CA LEU A 16 16.13 7.88 -14.55
C LEU A 16 16.65 6.75 -13.67
N ASN A 17 17.63 7.05 -12.82
CA ASN A 17 18.10 6.11 -11.80
C ASN A 17 17.14 6.13 -10.60
N VAL A 18 16.29 5.11 -10.53
CA VAL A 18 15.21 5.02 -9.54
C VAL A 18 15.62 4.12 -8.37
N LYS A 19 15.31 4.57 -7.15
CA LYS A 19 15.36 3.76 -5.93
C LYS A 19 14.07 3.94 -5.15
N ALA A 20 13.43 2.86 -4.79
CA ALA A 20 12.17 2.87 -4.05
C ALA A 20 12.30 2.16 -2.70
N PHE A 21 11.49 2.59 -1.74
CA PHE A 21 11.43 2.02 -0.40
C PHE A 21 9.98 1.65 -0.09
N ASP A 22 9.77 0.45 0.43
CA ASP A 22 8.46 0.01 0.92
C ASP A 22 8.63 -0.68 2.29
N PHE A 23 7.76 -0.34 3.22
CA PHE A 23 7.76 -0.93 4.57
C PHE A 23 7.33 -2.41 4.54
N ASN A 24 6.51 -2.80 3.56
CA ASN A 24 6.11 -4.19 3.39
C ASN A 24 7.24 -5.07 2.87
N SER A 25 7.03 -6.37 2.98
CA SER A 25 7.93 -7.40 2.44
C SER A 25 7.70 -7.68 0.95
N ASP A 26 6.63 -7.15 0.36
CA ASP A 26 6.28 -7.38 -1.05
C ASP A 26 5.36 -6.26 -1.60
N VAL A 27 5.18 -6.28 -2.91
CA VAL A 27 4.29 -5.40 -3.66
C VAL A 27 2.82 -5.70 -3.33
N GLY A 28 2.01 -4.65 -3.19
CA GLY A 28 0.56 -4.77 -2.97
C GLY A 28 -0.01 -3.58 -2.17
N GLY A 29 0.78 -2.97 -1.29
CA GLY A 29 0.36 -1.82 -0.48
C GLY A 29 -0.87 -2.14 0.36
N ASN A 30 -1.92 -1.32 0.26
CA ASN A 30 -3.16 -1.53 1.01
C ASN A 30 -3.90 -2.84 0.66
N TRP A 31 -3.63 -3.46 -0.49
CA TRP A 31 -4.28 -4.69 -0.95
C TRP A 31 -3.71 -5.97 -0.31
N ILE A 32 -2.68 -5.85 0.52
CA ILE A 32 -2.16 -6.97 1.30
C ILE A 32 -3.05 -7.16 2.53
N TYR A 33 -3.90 -8.19 2.49
CA TYR A 33 -4.71 -8.57 3.65
C TYR A 33 -3.84 -9.16 4.77
N ASN A 34 -4.14 -8.78 5.99
CA ASN A 34 -3.56 -9.39 7.18
C ASN A 34 -4.63 -9.47 8.27
N GLU A 35 -4.83 -10.65 8.85
CA GLU A 35 -5.76 -10.84 9.98
C GLU A 35 -5.34 -10.07 11.22
N LYS A 36 -4.06 -9.86 11.40
CA LYS A 36 -3.51 -9.04 12.50
C LYS A 36 -3.59 -7.56 12.13
N GLU A 37 -3.50 -6.72 13.14
CA GLU A 37 -3.40 -5.27 12.93
C GLU A 37 -2.18 -4.94 12.05
N SER A 38 -2.41 -4.21 10.98
CA SER A 38 -1.41 -3.82 10.00
C SER A 38 -1.75 -2.42 9.45
N HIS A 39 -0.88 -1.86 8.60
CA HIS A 39 -1.17 -0.59 7.92
C HIS A 39 -2.31 -0.72 6.89
N SER A 40 -2.59 -1.93 6.39
CA SER A 40 -3.67 -2.17 5.43
C SER A 40 -5.04 -2.05 6.08
N SER A 41 -5.98 -1.42 5.39
CA SER A 41 -7.37 -1.28 5.81
C SER A 41 -8.32 -2.30 5.18
N VAL A 42 -7.82 -3.18 4.29
CA VAL A 42 -8.65 -4.23 3.70
C VAL A 42 -9.02 -5.30 4.72
N PHE A 43 -10.20 -5.89 4.53
CA PHE A 43 -10.74 -6.99 5.32
C PHE A 43 -11.04 -8.18 4.41
N GLU A 44 -11.27 -9.34 5.00
CA GLU A 44 -11.36 -10.66 4.35
C GLU A 44 -12.20 -10.68 3.06
N THR A 45 -13.29 -9.95 3.02
CA THR A 45 -14.22 -9.92 1.87
C THR A 45 -14.13 -8.63 1.05
N THR A 46 -13.02 -7.90 1.12
CA THR A 46 -12.85 -6.66 0.35
C THR A 46 -12.73 -6.96 -1.14
N HIS A 47 -13.54 -6.27 -1.93
CA HIS A 47 -13.45 -6.22 -3.39
C HIS A 47 -13.34 -4.76 -3.83
N ILE A 48 -12.81 -4.51 -5.02
CA ILE A 48 -12.91 -3.16 -5.59
C ILE A 48 -14.33 -2.82 -5.96
N ILE A 49 -14.65 -1.52 -5.95
CA ILE A 49 -15.98 -1.00 -6.28
C ILE A 49 -16.14 -0.64 -7.76
N SER A 50 -15.06 -0.65 -8.52
CA SER A 50 -15.02 -0.47 -9.98
C SER A 50 -14.78 -1.80 -10.68
N SER A 51 -15.21 -1.94 -11.93
CA SER A 51 -14.96 -3.16 -12.69
C SER A 51 -13.48 -3.32 -13.05
N LYS A 52 -13.03 -4.57 -13.28
CA LYS A 52 -11.67 -4.88 -13.70
C LYS A 52 -11.26 -4.11 -14.97
N SER A 53 -12.16 -3.97 -15.92
CA SER A 53 -11.93 -3.26 -17.19
C SER A 53 -11.65 -1.77 -17.01
N LEU A 54 -12.20 -1.14 -15.96
CA LEU A 54 -11.99 0.27 -15.64
C LEU A 54 -10.80 0.48 -14.66
N SER A 55 -10.29 -0.60 -14.06
CA SER A 55 -9.27 -0.54 -13.00
C SER A 55 -7.92 -1.11 -13.42
N GLN A 56 -7.85 -1.75 -14.58
CA GLN A 56 -6.60 -2.27 -15.13
C GLN A 56 -5.70 -1.14 -15.65
N TYR A 57 -4.41 -1.41 -15.68
CA TYR A 57 -3.48 -0.56 -16.40
C TYR A 57 -3.63 -0.77 -17.91
N GLU A 58 -3.46 0.30 -18.68
CA GLU A 58 -3.62 0.28 -20.13
C GLU A 58 -2.64 -0.67 -20.80
N ASP A 59 -1.41 -0.73 -20.28
CA ASP A 59 -0.31 -1.58 -20.77
C ASP A 59 -0.25 -2.97 -20.13
N PHE A 60 -1.16 -3.27 -19.18
CA PHE A 60 -1.16 -4.56 -18.48
C PHE A 60 -2.60 -4.94 -18.08
N PRO A 61 -3.39 -5.52 -18.97
CA PRO A 61 -4.78 -5.89 -18.68
C PRO A 61 -4.88 -7.05 -17.69
N PHE A 62 -5.98 -7.13 -16.95
CA PHE A 62 -6.30 -8.29 -16.12
C PHE A 62 -6.45 -9.56 -16.96
N ASN A 63 -6.07 -10.69 -16.37
CA ASN A 63 -6.39 -11.99 -16.93
C ASN A 63 -7.92 -12.18 -17.03
N SER A 64 -8.39 -12.83 -18.10
CA SER A 64 -9.83 -13.08 -18.33
C SER A 64 -10.50 -13.87 -17.20
N LYS A 65 -9.76 -14.68 -16.45
CA LYS A 65 -10.25 -15.49 -15.33
C LYS A 65 -10.49 -14.69 -14.05
N VAL A 66 -9.96 -13.47 -13.94
CA VAL A 66 -10.19 -12.58 -12.79
C VAL A 66 -11.65 -12.14 -12.78
N SER A 67 -12.25 -12.07 -11.61
CA SER A 67 -13.64 -11.64 -11.41
C SER A 67 -13.88 -10.22 -11.93
N ASP A 68 -15.13 -9.88 -12.29
CA ASP A 68 -15.47 -8.54 -12.79
C ASP A 68 -15.22 -7.44 -11.75
N TYR A 69 -15.36 -7.78 -10.48
CA TYR A 69 -15.00 -6.95 -9.33
C TYR A 69 -13.94 -7.68 -8.51
N PRO A 70 -12.65 -7.51 -8.84
CA PRO A 70 -11.57 -8.26 -8.21
C PRO A 70 -11.54 -8.12 -6.69
N SER A 71 -11.26 -9.23 -6.01
CA SER A 71 -10.98 -9.26 -4.58
C SER A 71 -9.63 -8.61 -4.26
N HIS A 72 -9.40 -8.33 -2.96
CA HIS A 72 -8.09 -7.81 -2.54
C HIS A 72 -6.93 -8.74 -2.91
N ASP A 73 -7.13 -10.07 -2.90
CA ASP A 73 -6.12 -11.04 -3.30
C ASP A 73 -5.85 -11.00 -4.81
N GLU A 74 -6.90 -10.96 -5.64
CA GLU A 74 -6.76 -10.82 -7.10
C GLU A 74 -6.05 -9.51 -7.47
N LEU A 75 -6.31 -8.43 -6.73
CA LEU A 75 -5.62 -7.15 -6.93
C LEU A 75 -4.15 -7.21 -6.50
N ARG A 76 -3.86 -7.79 -5.34
CA ARG A 76 -2.47 -8.01 -4.89
C ARG A 76 -1.70 -8.80 -5.96
N ASP A 77 -2.26 -9.89 -6.43
CA ASP A 77 -1.63 -10.77 -7.41
C ASP A 77 -1.43 -10.07 -8.77
N TYR A 78 -2.38 -9.23 -9.16
CA TYR A 78 -2.27 -8.37 -10.33
C TYR A 78 -1.09 -7.39 -10.20
N PHE A 79 -0.96 -6.66 -9.10
CA PHE A 79 0.14 -5.72 -8.90
C PHE A 79 1.50 -6.41 -8.78
N GLN A 80 1.56 -7.57 -8.16
CA GLN A 80 2.79 -8.38 -8.12
C GLN A 80 3.16 -8.89 -9.51
N SER A 81 2.18 -9.32 -10.31
CA SER A 81 2.39 -9.74 -11.69
C SER A 81 2.88 -8.58 -12.57
N TYR A 82 2.31 -7.39 -12.41
CA TYR A 82 2.78 -6.16 -13.05
C TYR A 82 4.25 -5.87 -12.71
N ALA A 83 4.57 -5.87 -11.42
CA ALA A 83 5.93 -5.60 -10.98
C ALA A 83 6.95 -6.64 -11.49
N LYS A 84 6.56 -7.90 -11.59
CA LYS A 84 7.38 -8.97 -12.20
C LYS A 84 7.54 -8.78 -13.69
N HIS A 85 6.44 -8.50 -14.41
CA HIS A 85 6.45 -8.32 -15.88
C HIS A 85 7.40 -7.22 -16.32
N PHE A 86 7.38 -6.08 -15.64
CA PHE A 86 8.24 -4.94 -15.93
C PHE A 86 9.58 -4.95 -15.15
N ASN A 87 9.91 -6.06 -14.48
CA ASN A 87 11.17 -6.25 -13.73
C ASN A 87 11.43 -5.14 -12.69
N LEU A 88 10.38 -4.71 -11.96
CA LEU A 88 10.46 -3.56 -11.06
C LEU A 88 11.06 -3.88 -9.68
N TYR A 89 11.09 -5.16 -9.29
CA TYR A 89 11.61 -5.59 -7.99
C TYR A 89 13.04 -5.16 -7.72
N GLN A 90 13.87 -5.07 -8.75
CA GLN A 90 15.27 -4.64 -8.65
C GLN A 90 15.44 -3.20 -8.11
N TYR A 91 14.41 -2.36 -8.23
CA TYR A 91 14.43 -0.96 -7.77
C TYR A 91 13.92 -0.79 -6.33
N ILE A 92 13.33 -1.84 -5.73
CA ILE A 92 12.56 -1.73 -4.48
C ILE A 92 13.35 -2.32 -3.31
N ASN A 93 13.56 -1.51 -2.29
CA ASN A 93 14.06 -1.93 -1.00
C ASN A 93 12.87 -2.19 -0.08
N PHE A 94 12.52 -3.45 0.09
CA PHE A 94 11.46 -3.90 0.99
C PHE A 94 11.88 -3.90 2.46
N ASN A 95 10.92 -4.06 3.36
CA ASN A 95 11.11 -4.03 4.82
C ASN A 95 11.85 -2.77 5.28
N THR A 96 11.68 -1.67 4.55
CA THR A 96 12.43 -0.43 4.74
C THR A 96 11.45 0.71 5.00
N LEU A 97 11.45 1.20 6.23
CA LEU A 97 10.64 2.33 6.66
C LEU A 97 11.32 3.64 6.28
N VAL A 98 10.64 4.50 5.55
CA VAL A 98 11.06 5.89 5.37
C VAL A 98 10.63 6.69 6.61
N LYS A 99 11.58 7.10 7.43
CA LYS A 99 11.34 7.84 8.68
C LYS A 99 11.16 9.33 8.45
N ASN A 100 11.97 9.88 7.53
CA ASN A 100 11.96 11.32 7.31
C ASN A 100 12.50 11.67 5.92
N CYS A 101 11.95 12.76 5.35
CA CYS A 101 12.40 13.36 4.10
C CYS A 101 12.53 14.87 4.31
N ILE A 102 13.72 15.40 4.10
CA ILE A 102 14.01 16.82 4.29
C ILE A 102 14.54 17.41 2.98
N LYS A 103 13.90 18.47 2.50
CA LYS A 103 14.41 19.23 1.36
C LYS A 103 15.62 20.07 1.79
N LEU A 104 16.72 19.90 1.10
CA LEU A 104 17.97 20.62 1.33
C LEU A 104 18.02 21.96 0.60
N LYS A 105 18.97 22.83 0.97
CA LYS A 105 19.13 24.16 0.35
C LYS A 105 19.53 24.11 -1.13
N ASP A 106 20.19 23.03 -1.56
CA ASP A 106 20.61 22.76 -2.94
C ASP A 106 19.51 22.06 -3.76
N ASN A 107 18.26 22.10 -3.29
CA ASN A 107 17.06 21.47 -3.88
C ASN A 107 17.06 19.94 -3.88
N LYS A 108 18.04 19.27 -3.30
CA LYS A 108 18.05 17.82 -3.12
C LYS A 108 17.19 17.38 -1.92
N TRP A 109 16.96 16.09 -1.82
CA TRP A 109 16.20 15.47 -0.74
C TRP A 109 17.10 14.56 0.08
N LYS A 110 17.21 14.85 1.38
CA LYS A 110 17.79 13.91 2.34
C LYS A 110 16.69 12.98 2.84
N VAL A 111 16.84 11.69 2.58
CA VAL A 111 15.90 10.64 2.98
C VAL A 111 16.57 9.79 4.05
N THR A 112 15.90 9.67 5.21
CA THR A 112 16.29 8.77 6.29
C THR A 112 15.41 7.55 6.26
N THR A 113 16.01 6.38 6.14
CA THR A 113 15.33 5.08 6.12
C THR A 113 15.80 4.22 7.28
N GLU A 114 14.96 3.23 7.67
CA GLU A 114 15.30 2.22 8.67
C GLU A 114 14.95 0.83 8.14
N CYS A 115 15.92 -0.08 8.20
CA CYS A 115 15.74 -1.49 7.92
C CYS A 115 16.44 -2.31 9.02
N ASN A 116 15.75 -3.27 9.63
CA ASN A 116 16.28 -4.10 10.72
C ASN A 116 16.90 -3.28 11.88
N ASN A 117 16.26 -2.18 12.27
CA ASN A 117 16.74 -1.22 13.29
C ASN A 117 18.06 -0.52 12.93
N VAL A 118 18.47 -0.55 11.68
CA VAL A 118 19.63 0.20 11.18
C VAL A 118 19.14 1.36 10.34
N GLU A 119 19.50 2.57 10.76
CA GLU A 119 19.23 3.77 9.99
C GLU A 119 20.24 3.96 8.86
N ASN A 120 19.74 4.39 7.71
CA ASN A 120 20.54 4.81 6.57
C ASN A 120 20.07 6.20 6.09
N ILE A 121 20.99 7.02 5.63
CA ILE A 121 20.71 8.36 5.11
C ILE A 121 21.27 8.46 3.69
N GLU A 122 20.40 8.80 2.76
CA GLU A 122 20.76 8.97 1.36
C GLU A 122 20.25 10.33 0.84
N THR A 123 20.87 10.82 -0.23
CA THR A 123 20.48 12.09 -0.86
C THR A 123 20.05 11.82 -2.31
N PHE A 124 18.91 12.38 -2.70
CA PHE A 124 18.31 12.24 -4.03
C PHE A 124 18.06 13.62 -4.65
N SER A 125 18.08 13.69 -5.99
CA SER A 125 17.67 14.90 -6.73
C SER A 125 16.18 15.18 -6.57
N ASP A 126 15.37 14.11 -6.64
CA ASP A 126 13.93 14.20 -6.68
C ASP A 126 13.28 13.21 -5.71
N LEU A 127 12.07 13.50 -5.26
CA LEU A 127 11.29 12.65 -4.37
C LEU A 127 9.87 12.49 -4.90
N VAL A 128 9.45 11.25 -5.09
CA VAL A 128 8.06 10.90 -5.42
C VAL A 128 7.42 10.20 -4.22
N VAL A 129 6.36 10.79 -3.66
CA VAL A 129 5.67 10.27 -2.48
C VAL A 129 4.49 9.41 -2.93
N CYS A 130 4.58 8.10 -2.68
CA CYS A 130 3.57 7.09 -3.02
C CYS A 130 3.11 6.30 -1.77
N ASN A 131 3.04 6.96 -0.62
CA ASN A 131 2.78 6.33 0.68
C ASN A 131 1.35 5.80 0.87
N GLY A 132 0.46 6.03 -0.10
CA GLY A 132 -0.92 5.57 -0.05
C GLY A 132 -1.80 6.34 0.93
N HIS A 133 -2.99 5.79 1.20
CA HIS A 133 -4.01 6.37 2.08
C HIS A 133 -4.65 5.26 2.92
N HIS A 134 -5.52 5.64 3.90
CA HIS A 134 -6.27 4.71 4.77
C HIS A 134 -5.43 3.87 5.75
N TRP A 135 -4.13 4.11 5.86
CA TRP A 135 -3.28 3.36 6.79
C TRP A 135 -3.22 3.97 8.19
N GLN A 136 -3.52 5.28 8.33
CA GLN A 136 -3.62 5.96 9.63
C GLN A 136 -5.06 6.41 9.87
N PRO A 137 -5.80 5.76 10.80
CA PRO A 137 -7.19 6.09 11.07
C PRO A 137 -7.34 7.43 11.77
N ASN A 138 -8.29 8.22 11.32
CA ASN A 138 -8.79 9.38 12.08
C ASN A 138 -9.93 8.93 12.97
N ILE A 139 -9.68 8.80 14.28
CA ILE A 139 -10.65 8.28 15.24
C ILE A 139 -11.52 9.43 15.75
N PRO A 140 -12.82 9.48 15.39
CA PRO A 140 -13.71 10.53 15.87
C PRO A 140 -13.99 10.37 17.37
N LYS A 141 -14.23 11.50 18.03
CA LYS A 141 -14.65 11.53 19.44
C LYS A 141 -16.17 11.68 19.50
N TYR A 142 -16.84 10.73 20.12
CA TYR A 142 -18.27 10.79 20.39
C TYR A 142 -18.55 11.18 21.85
N LYS A 143 -19.66 11.90 22.08
CA LYS A 143 -20.11 12.22 23.44
C LYS A 143 -20.83 11.02 24.05
N GLY A 144 -20.67 10.82 25.34
CA GLY A 144 -21.29 9.74 26.10
C GLY A 144 -20.34 8.57 26.38
N ASN A 145 -20.88 7.57 27.08
CA ASN A 145 -20.17 6.34 27.45
C ASN A 145 -20.75 5.16 26.70
N PHE A 146 -19.90 4.23 26.28
CA PHE A 146 -20.28 2.98 25.65
C PHE A 146 -19.46 1.84 26.27
N ASP A 147 -20.13 0.92 26.94
CA ASP A 147 -19.48 -0.20 27.67
C ASP A 147 -19.18 -1.40 26.76
N GLY A 148 -19.55 -1.32 25.47
CA GLY A 148 -19.28 -2.36 24.49
C GLY A 148 -17.92 -2.23 23.80
N VAL A 149 -17.67 -3.10 22.83
CA VAL A 149 -16.47 -3.04 22.00
C VAL A 149 -16.61 -1.93 20.97
N PHE A 150 -15.73 -0.94 21.02
CA PHE A 150 -15.64 0.11 20.04
C PHE A 150 -14.36 -0.10 19.19
N ILE A 151 -14.52 -0.20 17.87
CA ILE A 151 -13.40 -0.33 16.94
C ILE A 151 -13.55 0.66 15.79
N HIS A 152 -12.43 1.14 15.28
CA HIS A 152 -12.40 1.86 14.02
C HIS A 152 -12.45 0.85 12.85
N SER A 153 -13.11 1.20 11.73
CA SER A 153 -13.22 0.33 10.54
C SER A 153 -11.88 -0.19 10.02
N HIS A 154 -10.79 0.54 10.19
CA HIS A 154 -9.42 0.10 9.89
C HIS A 154 -9.04 -1.21 10.60
N LYS A 155 -9.52 -1.40 11.84
CA LYS A 155 -9.25 -2.61 12.64
C LYS A 155 -10.20 -3.77 12.34
N TYR A 156 -11.27 -3.54 11.57
CA TYR A 156 -12.15 -4.60 11.14
C TYR A 156 -11.44 -5.44 10.07
N LYS A 157 -11.29 -6.74 10.32
CA LYS A 157 -10.58 -7.67 9.43
C LYS A 157 -11.47 -8.81 8.91
N LYS A 158 -12.41 -9.28 9.74
CA LYS A 158 -13.33 -10.37 9.38
C LYS A 158 -14.59 -10.33 10.24
N ALA A 159 -15.66 -10.97 9.74
CA ALA A 159 -16.95 -10.98 10.41
C ALA A 159 -17.03 -11.93 11.61
N SER A 160 -16.20 -12.97 11.65
CA SER A 160 -16.31 -14.05 12.64
C SER A 160 -16.33 -13.61 14.12
N PRO A 161 -15.57 -12.59 14.57
CA PRO A 161 -15.62 -12.11 15.96
C PRO A 161 -16.96 -11.44 16.35
N PHE A 162 -17.77 -11.06 15.35
CA PHE A 162 -19.03 -10.33 15.54
C PHE A 162 -20.24 -11.25 15.36
N LYS A 163 -20.05 -12.55 15.12
CA LYS A 163 -21.14 -13.50 14.99
C LYS A 163 -22.00 -13.49 16.26
N ASN A 164 -23.34 -13.39 16.08
CA ASN A 164 -24.33 -13.29 17.16
C ASN A 164 -24.17 -12.02 18.07
N LYS A 165 -23.47 -11.00 17.60
CA LYS A 165 -23.38 -9.69 18.27
C LYS A 165 -24.37 -8.71 17.62
N LYS A 166 -24.86 -7.76 18.43
CA LYS A 166 -25.55 -6.59 17.89
C LYS A 166 -24.46 -5.56 17.54
N VAL A 167 -24.37 -5.20 16.27
CA VAL A 167 -23.38 -4.26 15.73
C VAL A 167 -24.11 -3.06 15.17
N LEU A 168 -23.60 -1.87 15.47
CA LEU A 168 -24.11 -0.58 14.97
C LEU A 168 -23.10 0.00 13.97
#